data_1b433fb7b891c1900133c594751417c7
#
_entry.id   1b433fb7b891c1900133c594751417c7
#
_cell.length_a   1.000
_cell.length_b   1.000
_cell.length_c   1.000
_cell.angle_alpha   90.00
_cell.angle_beta   90.00
_cell.angle_gamma   90.00
#
_symmetry.space_group_name_H-M   'P 1'
#
loop_
_entity.id
_entity.type
_entity.pdbx_description
1 polymer ?
#
loop_
_entity_poly.entity_id
_entity_poly.type
_entity_poly.pdbx_seq_one_letter_code
_entity_poly.pdbx_strand_id
1 'polypeptide(L)'
;MNHIQLENISKIYNANESQAQSALKLLADGMDSVAVKKQTGYSVGLYDVNLAIKAGELHCIMGLSGSGKSTLIRHLNRLIDPTSGKIWVDTNINPKTLSSKAQDIAKDEASTAAAPVTANTDGIDNANSSDSINILELNDKELQQYRQNTVSMVFQHFGLMPHMTVIQNVAYGLRVRKMSVEARHEIARHWLNEVGLPNLEHSYPDELSGGMQQRVGLARALATDNPILLMDEAFSALDPLIRAQLQDQLLELQDRLNKTIVFITHDIDEAVKVGQRISILNGGRLVQTGTPSELRDNPADDYVAQFMHAKA
;
A
#
# COMPACT_ATOMS: atom_id res chain seq x y z
N MET A 1 14.61 -6.34 9.64
CA MET A 1 13.40 -6.85 10.30
C MET A 1 12.28 -6.77 9.29
N ASN A 2 11.41 -7.78 9.19
CA ASN A 2 10.28 -7.74 8.26
C ASN A 2 9.18 -6.85 8.85
N HIS A 3 8.65 -5.92 8.06
CA HIS A 3 7.49 -5.11 8.44
C HIS A 3 6.18 -5.81 8.07
N ILE A 4 6.20 -6.50 6.93
CA ILE A 4 5.06 -7.28 6.43
C ILE A 4 5.55 -8.66 6.06
N GLN A 5 4.82 -9.71 6.46
CA GLN A 5 5.10 -11.09 6.08
C GLN A 5 3.79 -11.80 5.72
N LEU A 6 3.73 -12.33 4.51
CA LEU A 6 2.65 -13.17 4.01
C LEU A 6 3.09 -14.62 4.06
N GLU A 7 2.22 -15.48 4.58
CA GLU A 7 2.45 -16.92 4.71
C GLU A 7 1.31 -17.69 4.06
N ASN A 8 1.62 -18.40 2.96
CA ASN A 8 0.73 -19.29 2.21
C ASN A 8 -0.60 -18.63 1.80
N ILE A 9 -0.55 -17.35 1.41
CA ILE A 9 -1.74 -16.59 1.04
C ILE A 9 -2.33 -17.13 -0.24
N SER A 10 -3.59 -17.56 -0.14
CA SER A 10 -4.38 -17.99 -1.30
C SER A 10 -5.75 -17.30 -1.33
N LYS A 11 -6.24 -17.00 -2.55
CA LYS A 11 -7.56 -16.40 -2.78
C LYS A 11 -8.28 -17.06 -3.94
N ILE A 12 -9.41 -17.66 -3.65
CA ILE A 12 -10.35 -18.20 -4.66
C ILE A 12 -11.60 -17.32 -4.64
N TYR A 13 -12.00 -16.81 -5.79
CA TYR A 13 -13.19 -15.99 -5.95
C TYR A 13 -14.39 -16.82 -6.41
N ASN A 14 -15.58 -16.36 -6.05
CA ASN A 14 -16.88 -16.94 -6.43
C ASN A 14 -17.08 -18.39 -5.94
N ALA A 15 -16.41 -18.78 -4.86
CA ALA A 15 -16.50 -20.12 -4.27
C ALA A 15 -16.88 -19.99 -2.79
N ASN A 16 -17.71 -20.93 -2.31
CA ASN A 16 -17.87 -21.15 -0.88
C ASN A 16 -16.64 -21.88 -0.32
N GLU A 17 -16.58 -22.09 1.00
CA GLU A 17 -15.42 -22.67 1.67
C GLU A 17 -15.04 -24.06 1.12
N SER A 18 -16.02 -24.99 0.98
CA SER A 18 -15.81 -26.34 0.44
C SER A 18 -15.31 -26.31 -1.03
N GLN A 19 -15.89 -25.42 -1.84
CA GLN A 19 -15.52 -25.24 -3.24
C GLN A 19 -14.10 -24.64 -3.36
N ALA A 20 -13.78 -23.68 -2.49
CA ALA A 20 -12.45 -23.09 -2.45
C ALA A 20 -11.38 -24.13 -2.07
N GLN A 21 -11.64 -24.99 -1.09
CA GLN A 21 -10.77 -26.08 -0.72
C GLN A 21 -10.56 -27.08 -1.88
N SER A 22 -11.62 -27.40 -2.63
CA SER A 22 -11.52 -28.25 -3.81
C SER A 22 -10.63 -27.62 -4.91
N ALA A 23 -10.79 -26.30 -5.16
CA ALA A 23 -9.97 -25.57 -6.10
C ALA A 23 -8.48 -25.51 -5.67
N LEU A 24 -8.23 -25.27 -4.37
CA LEU A 24 -6.88 -25.28 -3.80
C LEU A 24 -6.20 -26.66 -3.95
N LYS A 25 -6.96 -27.75 -3.79
CA LYS A 25 -6.44 -29.09 -4.01
C LYS A 25 -6.00 -29.32 -5.47
N LEU A 26 -6.82 -28.89 -6.44
CA LEU A 26 -6.43 -28.97 -7.86
C LEU A 26 -5.15 -28.19 -8.17
N LEU A 27 -4.97 -27.02 -7.54
CA LEU A 27 -3.74 -26.22 -7.67
C LEU A 27 -2.52 -26.92 -7.02
N ALA A 28 -2.74 -27.61 -5.90
CA ALA A 28 -1.71 -28.41 -5.22
C ALA A 28 -1.30 -29.63 -6.05
N ASP A 29 -2.26 -30.25 -6.77
CA ASP A 29 -2.02 -31.37 -7.70
C ASP A 29 -1.36 -30.93 -9.01
N GLY A 30 -0.96 -29.65 -9.14
CA GLY A 30 -0.20 -29.09 -10.26
C GLY A 30 -1.03 -28.47 -11.38
N MET A 31 -2.35 -28.34 -11.22
CA MET A 31 -3.19 -27.65 -12.21
C MET A 31 -2.91 -26.14 -12.18
N ASP A 32 -2.88 -25.50 -13.34
CA ASP A 32 -2.75 -24.05 -13.42
C ASP A 32 -4.07 -23.31 -13.15
N SER A 33 -3.99 -22.00 -12.90
CA SER A 33 -5.15 -21.17 -12.54
C SER A 33 -6.22 -21.08 -13.64
N VAL A 34 -5.81 -21.18 -14.92
CA VAL A 34 -6.71 -21.14 -16.09
C VAL A 34 -7.50 -22.44 -16.19
N ALA A 35 -6.81 -23.58 -16.03
CA ALA A 35 -7.42 -24.91 -16.05
C ALA A 35 -8.39 -25.10 -14.86
N VAL A 36 -8.01 -24.65 -13.66
CA VAL A 36 -8.91 -24.65 -12.48
C VAL A 36 -10.18 -23.85 -12.78
N LYS A 37 -10.06 -22.63 -13.32
CA LYS A 37 -11.21 -21.80 -13.69
C LYS A 37 -12.09 -22.49 -14.73
N LYS A 38 -11.49 -23.12 -15.75
CA LYS A 38 -12.24 -23.84 -16.80
C LYS A 38 -13.00 -25.04 -16.25
N GLN A 39 -12.42 -25.77 -15.31
CA GLN A 39 -12.99 -26.99 -14.73
C GLN A 39 -14.06 -26.67 -13.66
N THR A 40 -13.82 -25.67 -12.83
CA THR A 40 -14.64 -25.41 -11.62
C THR A 40 -15.54 -24.17 -11.74
N GLY A 41 -15.24 -23.24 -12.66
CA GLY A 41 -15.86 -21.92 -12.75
C GLY A 41 -15.31 -20.90 -11.76
N TYR A 42 -14.45 -21.28 -10.81
CA TYR A 42 -13.89 -20.41 -9.79
C TYR A 42 -12.62 -19.72 -10.29
N SER A 43 -12.46 -18.43 -9.95
CA SER A 43 -11.27 -17.68 -10.35
C SER A 43 -10.22 -17.71 -9.25
N VAL A 44 -9.00 -18.09 -9.60
CA VAL A 44 -7.83 -18.06 -8.72
C VAL A 44 -7.28 -16.63 -8.74
N GLY A 45 -7.34 -15.95 -7.60
CA GLY A 45 -6.73 -14.64 -7.43
C GLY A 45 -5.27 -14.74 -7.01
N LEU A 46 -5.00 -15.59 -6.00
CA LEU A 46 -3.67 -15.89 -5.48
C LEU A 46 -3.61 -17.36 -5.07
N TYR A 47 -2.43 -17.95 -5.14
CA TYR A 47 -2.17 -19.30 -4.64
C TYR A 47 -0.79 -19.39 -4.01
N ASP A 48 -0.76 -19.78 -2.73
CA ASP A 48 0.44 -20.10 -1.95
C ASP A 48 1.52 -18.99 -1.99
N VAL A 49 1.09 -17.73 -1.88
CA VAL A 49 2.01 -16.59 -1.92
C VAL A 49 2.69 -16.42 -0.57
N ASN A 50 4.03 -16.49 -0.59
CA ASN A 50 4.90 -16.26 0.54
C ASN A 50 5.80 -15.06 0.22
N LEU A 51 5.70 -13.97 0.98
CA LEU A 51 6.42 -12.72 0.71
C LEU A 51 6.78 -12.02 2.01
N ALA A 52 8.03 -11.54 2.11
CA ALA A 52 8.49 -10.72 3.20
C ALA A 52 8.96 -9.35 2.69
N ILE A 53 8.48 -8.27 3.29
CA ILE A 53 8.83 -6.89 2.97
C ILE A 53 9.46 -6.26 4.20
N LYS A 54 10.65 -5.67 4.04
CA LYS A 54 11.39 -5.08 5.15
C LYS A 54 10.84 -3.69 5.52
N ALA A 55 11.09 -3.29 6.76
CA ALA A 55 10.78 -1.93 7.20
C ALA A 55 11.59 -0.89 6.41
N GLY A 56 10.93 0.18 5.99
CA GLY A 56 11.55 1.25 5.20
C GLY A 56 11.84 0.87 3.74
N GLU A 57 11.46 -0.32 3.28
CA GLU A 57 11.69 -0.79 1.91
C GLU A 57 10.61 -0.26 0.96
N LEU A 58 11.03 0.20 -0.23
CA LEU A 58 10.13 0.38 -1.37
C LEU A 58 10.15 -0.91 -2.18
N HIS A 59 9.08 -1.70 -2.03
CA HIS A 59 8.89 -3.01 -2.63
C HIS A 59 7.90 -2.94 -3.79
N CYS A 60 8.35 -3.24 -5.01
CA CYS A 60 7.49 -3.29 -6.18
C CYS A 60 6.88 -4.67 -6.36
N ILE A 61 5.60 -4.73 -6.74
CA ILE A 61 4.91 -5.96 -7.13
C ILE A 61 4.50 -5.84 -8.59
N MET A 62 5.01 -6.75 -9.41
CA MET A 62 4.83 -6.73 -10.85
C MET A 62 4.17 -8.00 -11.39
N GLY A 63 3.74 -7.96 -12.64
CA GLY A 63 3.15 -9.07 -13.38
C GLY A 63 2.12 -8.58 -14.39
N LEU A 64 1.69 -9.44 -15.30
CA LEU A 64 0.68 -9.12 -16.31
C LEU A 64 -0.69 -8.83 -15.68
N SER A 65 -1.61 -8.27 -16.47
CA SER A 65 -3.00 -8.08 -16.06
C SER A 65 -3.60 -9.41 -15.61
N GLY A 66 -4.31 -9.42 -14.47
CA GLY A 66 -4.89 -10.64 -13.90
C GLY A 66 -3.91 -11.55 -13.13
N SER A 67 -2.63 -11.18 -12.96
CA SER A 67 -1.68 -11.99 -12.19
C SER A 67 -1.90 -12.01 -10.67
N GLY A 68 -2.83 -11.20 -10.13
CA GLY A 68 -3.17 -11.17 -8.70
C GLY A 68 -2.62 -9.97 -7.92
N LYS A 69 -1.92 -9.03 -8.54
CA LYS A 69 -1.29 -7.86 -7.86
C LYS A 69 -2.27 -7.06 -7.01
N SER A 70 -3.36 -6.58 -7.61
CA SER A 70 -4.38 -5.79 -6.89
C SER A 70 -5.13 -6.61 -5.83
N THR A 71 -5.22 -7.94 -6.00
CA THR A 71 -5.72 -8.85 -4.97
C THR A 71 -4.76 -8.86 -3.78
N LEU A 72 -3.46 -9.02 -4.04
CA LEU A 72 -2.43 -9.10 -3.01
C LEU A 72 -2.36 -7.82 -2.17
N ILE A 73 -2.31 -6.65 -2.80
CA ILE A 73 -2.23 -5.38 -2.05
C ILE A 73 -3.49 -5.12 -1.21
N ARG A 74 -4.66 -5.54 -1.70
CA ARG A 74 -5.94 -5.41 -0.97
C ARG A 74 -6.08 -6.38 0.19
N HIS A 75 -5.28 -7.41 0.27
CA HIS A 75 -5.17 -8.23 1.48
C HIS A 75 -4.36 -7.50 2.57
N LEU A 76 -3.35 -6.68 2.20
CA LEU A 76 -2.51 -5.97 3.17
C LEU A 76 -3.28 -4.91 3.99
N ASN A 77 -4.36 -4.35 3.47
CA ASN A 77 -5.27 -3.47 4.21
C ASN A 77 -6.59 -4.15 4.58
N ARG A 78 -6.67 -5.45 4.29
CA ARG A 78 -7.83 -6.31 4.54
C ARG A 78 -9.14 -5.76 3.93
N LEU A 79 -9.06 -5.11 2.75
CA LEU A 79 -10.23 -4.79 1.93
C LEU A 79 -10.83 -6.07 1.32
N ILE A 80 -10.02 -7.11 1.17
CA ILE A 80 -10.42 -8.44 0.73
C ILE A 80 -9.76 -9.43 1.68
N ASP A 81 -10.54 -10.35 2.27
CA ASP A 81 -9.97 -11.42 3.07
C ASP A 81 -9.47 -12.55 2.17
N PRO A 82 -8.30 -13.15 2.45
CA PRO A 82 -7.81 -14.32 1.74
C PRO A 82 -8.70 -15.55 2.03
N THR A 83 -8.61 -16.58 1.20
CA THR A 83 -9.24 -17.87 1.44
C THR A 83 -8.46 -18.67 2.49
N SER A 84 -7.13 -18.54 2.50
CA SER A 84 -6.23 -19.18 3.47
C SER A 84 -4.91 -18.42 3.60
N GLY A 85 -4.16 -18.73 4.64
CA GLY A 85 -2.85 -18.15 4.95
C GLY A 85 -2.89 -17.19 6.12
N LYS A 86 -1.77 -16.48 6.36
CA LYS A 86 -1.61 -15.49 7.44
C LYS A 86 -0.90 -14.26 6.91
N ILE A 87 -1.20 -13.11 7.49
CA ILE A 87 -0.57 -11.82 7.18
C ILE A 87 -0.11 -11.20 8.48
N TRP A 88 1.20 -11.21 8.69
CA TRP A 88 1.83 -10.62 9.85
C TRP A 88 2.30 -9.21 9.54
N VAL A 89 2.01 -8.27 10.42
CA VAL A 89 2.46 -6.87 10.32
C VAL A 89 3.08 -6.48 11.65
N ASP A 90 4.32 -5.97 11.60
CA ASP A 90 4.98 -5.39 12.75
C ASP A 90 4.41 -3.98 13.00
N THR A 91 3.76 -3.79 14.14
CA THR A 91 3.13 -2.52 14.51
C THR A 91 4.02 -1.63 15.39
N ASN A 92 5.18 -2.12 15.84
CA ASN A 92 6.13 -1.39 16.68
C ASN A 92 7.11 -0.52 15.90
N ILE A 93 7.01 -0.47 14.58
CA ILE A 93 7.74 0.53 13.80
C ILE A 93 7.16 1.89 14.14
N ASN A 94 7.80 2.50 15.15
CA ASN A 94 7.29 3.66 15.85
C ASN A 94 7.29 4.90 14.93
N PRO A 95 6.15 5.52 14.65
CA PRO A 95 6.11 6.80 13.94
C PRO A 95 6.71 7.96 14.77
N LYS A 96 7.22 7.71 15.99
CA LYS A 96 7.74 8.75 16.89
C LYS A 96 8.97 9.49 16.39
N THR A 97 9.70 8.97 15.42
CA THR A 97 10.81 9.72 14.79
C THR A 97 10.35 10.78 13.78
N LEU A 98 9.09 10.78 13.37
CA LEU A 98 8.54 11.72 12.39
C LEU A 98 7.61 12.77 13.03
N SER A 99 6.97 12.42 14.13
CA SER A 99 6.12 13.35 14.90
C SER A 99 6.89 14.53 15.49
N SER A 100 8.20 14.40 15.76
CA SER A 100 9.02 15.51 16.26
C SER A 100 9.19 16.62 15.23
N LYS A 101 9.38 16.30 13.94
CA LYS A 101 9.55 17.34 12.90
C LYS A 101 8.25 18.04 12.51
N ALA A 102 7.12 17.34 12.49
CA ALA A 102 5.81 17.97 12.28
C ALA A 102 5.37 18.80 13.51
N GLN A 103 5.77 18.41 14.72
CA GLN A 103 5.54 19.18 15.94
C GLN A 103 6.53 20.35 16.11
N ASP A 104 7.72 20.28 15.53
CA ASP A 104 8.69 21.38 15.55
C ASP A 104 8.29 22.50 14.58
N ILE A 105 7.66 22.17 13.45
CA ILE A 105 7.08 23.19 12.54
C ILE A 105 5.87 23.89 13.20
N ALA A 106 5.06 23.17 14.00
CA ALA A 106 3.93 23.75 14.73
C ALA A 106 4.34 24.50 16.01
N LYS A 107 5.57 24.35 16.50
CA LYS A 107 6.07 25.01 17.72
C LYS A 107 6.73 26.36 17.50
N ASP A 108 7.19 26.66 16.30
CA ASP A 108 7.82 27.95 16.00
C ASP A 108 6.82 29.13 15.91
N GLU A 109 5.51 28.87 15.83
CA GLU A 109 4.49 29.94 15.78
C GLU A 109 3.45 29.94 16.90
N ALA A 110 3.47 28.99 17.82
CA ALA A 110 2.47 28.91 18.92
C ALA A 110 3.11 28.84 20.30
N SER A 111 3.69 29.94 20.74
CA SER A 111 3.87 30.22 22.18
C SER A 111 2.56 30.74 22.76
N THR A 112 1.62 29.86 23.06
CA THR A 112 0.68 30.01 24.21
C THR A 112 -0.29 28.80 24.28
N ALA A 113 -0.17 28.07 25.39
CA ALA A 113 -1.20 27.29 26.09
C ALA A 113 -1.96 26.16 25.33
N ALA A 114 -1.61 24.91 25.61
CA ALA A 114 -2.53 23.90 26.17
C ALA A 114 -1.81 22.55 26.40
N ALA A 115 -2.13 21.90 27.51
CA ALA A 115 -1.51 20.69 28.04
C ALA A 115 -1.67 19.46 27.13
N PRO A 116 -0.76 18.48 27.21
CA PRO A 116 -0.82 17.27 26.40
C PRO A 116 -1.96 16.35 26.86
N VAL A 117 -2.83 15.98 25.95
CA VAL A 117 -3.77 14.89 26.16
C VAL A 117 -2.99 13.58 26.06
N THR A 118 -2.75 12.97 27.22
CA THR A 118 -2.22 11.61 27.32
C THR A 118 -3.26 10.65 26.73
N ALA A 119 -2.92 10.01 25.62
CA ALA A 119 -3.69 8.87 25.12
C ALA A 119 -3.49 7.70 26.10
N ASN A 120 -4.55 7.32 26.79
CA ASN A 120 -4.61 6.08 27.55
C ASN A 120 -4.48 4.90 26.58
N THR A 121 -3.33 4.24 26.65
CA THR A 121 -3.12 2.91 26.10
C THR A 121 -3.43 1.90 27.22
N ASP A 122 -4.70 1.64 27.43
CA ASP A 122 -5.09 0.51 28.28
C ASP A 122 -5.28 -0.74 27.41
N GLY A 123 -4.40 -1.71 27.63
CA GLY A 123 -4.65 -3.13 27.62
C GLY A 123 -4.57 -3.85 26.27
N ILE A 124 -3.37 -4.20 25.83
CA ILE A 124 -3.13 -5.50 25.20
C ILE A 124 -1.89 -6.09 25.89
N ASP A 125 -2.11 -6.75 27.03
CA ASP A 125 -1.14 -7.69 27.59
C ASP A 125 -1.25 -9.01 26.84
N ASN A 126 -0.35 -9.25 25.89
CA ASN A 126 0.04 -10.60 25.50
C ASN A 126 1.55 -10.62 25.29
N ALA A 127 2.22 -11.03 26.37
CA ALA A 127 3.64 -11.32 26.39
C ALA A 127 3.92 -12.58 25.56
N ASN A 128 4.34 -12.38 24.30
CA ASN A 128 5.21 -13.30 23.58
C ASN A 128 6.02 -12.53 22.54
N SER A 129 7.30 -12.73 22.54
CA SER A 129 8.37 -12.01 21.84
C SER A 129 8.29 -12.08 20.31
N SER A 130 7.35 -11.35 19.71
CA SER A 130 7.45 -10.73 18.39
C SER A 130 6.30 -9.72 18.29
N ASP A 131 6.65 -8.46 18.05
CA ASP A 131 5.71 -7.34 17.99
C ASP A 131 4.81 -7.34 16.74
N SER A 132 4.69 -8.48 16.07
CA SER A 132 3.91 -8.68 14.85
C SER A 132 2.52 -9.22 15.14
N ILE A 133 1.50 -8.59 14.57
CA ILE A 133 0.10 -9.03 14.66
C ILE A 133 -0.32 -9.73 13.37
N ASN A 134 -1.14 -10.78 13.48
CA ASN A 134 -1.85 -11.35 12.33
C ASN A 134 -3.10 -10.51 12.05
N ILE A 135 -3.07 -9.71 10.99
CA ILE A 135 -4.17 -8.78 10.69
C ILE A 135 -5.48 -9.49 10.35
N LEU A 136 -5.45 -10.79 10.01
CA LEU A 136 -6.65 -11.56 9.71
C LEU A 136 -7.45 -11.94 10.97
N GLU A 137 -6.82 -11.91 12.13
CA GLU A 137 -7.43 -12.22 13.44
C GLU A 137 -8.03 -10.98 14.13
N LEU A 138 -7.75 -9.77 13.59
CA LEU A 138 -8.28 -8.53 14.14
C LEU A 138 -9.81 -8.47 14.07
N ASN A 139 -10.45 -8.09 15.15
CA ASN A 139 -11.84 -7.74 15.16
C ASN A 139 -12.11 -6.40 14.45
N ASP A 140 -13.38 -6.02 14.23
CA ASP A 140 -13.75 -4.83 13.47
C ASP A 140 -13.16 -3.53 14.03
N LYS A 141 -13.08 -3.39 15.36
CA LYS A 141 -12.53 -2.20 16.02
C LYS A 141 -11.01 -2.13 15.84
N GLU A 142 -10.32 -3.24 16.02
CA GLU A 142 -8.87 -3.36 15.83
C GLU A 142 -8.51 -3.15 14.35
N LEU A 143 -9.29 -3.72 13.43
CA LEU A 143 -9.12 -3.52 12.00
C LEU A 143 -9.30 -2.05 11.60
N GLN A 144 -10.28 -1.36 12.20
CA GLN A 144 -10.46 0.06 12.00
C GLN A 144 -9.23 0.85 12.51
N GLN A 145 -8.69 0.51 13.67
CA GLN A 145 -7.47 1.13 14.22
C GLN A 145 -6.26 0.85 13.33
N TYR A 146 -6.10 -0.37 12.85
CA TYR A 146 -5.05 -0.75 11.89
C TYR A 146 -5.11 0.10 10.61
N ARG A 147 -6.29 0.24 10.00
CA ARG A 147 -6.49 1.08 8.81
C ARG A 147 -6.30 2.57 9.08
N GLN A 148 -6.58 3.04 10.28
CA GLN A 148 -6.38 4.44 10.65
C GLN A 148 -4.91 4.77 10.91
N ASN A 149 -4.16 3.88 11.57
CA ASN A 149 -2.88 4.22 12.18
C ASN A 149 -1.67 3.50 11.57
N THR A 150 -1.88 2.41 10.79
CA THR A 150 -0.76 1.60 10.29
C THR A 150 -0.65 1.65 8.77
N VAL A 151 -1.76 1.64 8.04
CA VAL A 151 -1.73 1.50 6.59
C VAL A 151 -2.50 2.62 5.88
N SER A 152 -1.88 3.23 4.87
CA SER A 152 -2.52 4.15 3.92
C SER A 152 -2.55 3.55 2.54
N MET A 153 -3.48 3.98 1.68
CA MET A 153 -3.56 3.48 0.31
C MET A 153 -3.85 4.59 -0.70
N VAL A 154 -3.09 4.56 -1.80
CA VAL A 154 -3.35 5.31 -3.03
C VAL A 154 -3.95 4.35 -4.05
N PHE A 155 -5.13 4.69 -4.56
CA PHE A 155 -5.90 3.86 -5.48
C PHE A 155 -5.62 4.20 -6.95
N GLN A 156 -5.76 3.24 -7.84
CA GLN A 156 -5.60 3.38 -9.29
C GLN A 156 -6.52 4.48 -9.88
N HIS A 157 -7.76 4.59 -9.41
CA HIS A 157 -8.75 5.60 -9.84
C HIS A 157 -8.90 6.72 -8.82
N PHE A 158 -7.79 7.19 -8.23
CA PHE A 158 -7.66 8.30 -7.29
C PHE A 158 -8.49 8.14 -5.99
N GLY A 159 -9.71 7.60 -6.06
CA GLY A 159 -10.61 7.39 -4.93
C GLY A 159 -10.96 8.68 -4.16
N LEU A 160 -10.94 9.83 -4.84
CA LEU A 160 -11.33 11.09 -4.24
C LEU A 160 -12.85 11.16 -4.06
N MET A 161 -13.27 11.83 -3.00
CA MET A 161 -14.69 12.07 -2.71
C MET A 161 -15.15 13.29 -3.50
N PRO A 162 -16.05 13.14 -4.52
CA PRO A 162 -16.37 14.21 -5.47
C PRO A 162 -17.12 15.38 -4.82
N HIS A 163 -17.82 15.12 -3.71
CA HIS A 163 -18.57 16.13 -2.95
C HIS A 163 -17.73 16.86 -1.90
N MET A 164 -16.44 16.60 -1.83
CA MET A 164 -15.49 17.24 -0.91
C MET A 164 -14.46 18.04 -1.69
N THR A 165 -14.06 19.17 -1.14
CA THR A 165 -12.96 19.96 -1.70
C THR A 165 -11.62 19.22 -1.55
N VAL A 166 -10.58 19.68 -2.23
CA VAL A 166 -9.22 19.13 -2.18
C VAL A 166 -8.70 19.04 -0.75
N ILE A 167 -8.79 20.15 0.02
CA ILE A 167 -8.34 20.13 1.42
C ILE A 167 -9.14 19.17 2.29
N GLN A 168 -10.45 19.04 2.05
CA GLN A 168 -11.29 18.09 2.77
C GLN A 168 -10.94 16.62 2.42
N ASN A 169 -10.61 16.35 1.16
CA ASN A 169 -10.13 15.04 0.72
C ASN A 169 -8.83 14.68 1.42
N VAL A 170 -7.83 15.58 1.42
CA VAL A 170 -6.54 15.34 2.09
C VAL A 170 -6.72 15.19 3.60
N ALA A 171 -7.52 16.03 4.22
CA ALA A 171 -7.79 16.02 5.66
C ALA A 171 -8.71 14.87 6.13
N TYR A 172 -9.24 14.04 5.23
CA TYR A 172 -10.28 13.06 5.56
C TYR A 172 -9.82 12.04 6.62
N GLY A 173 -8.65 11.45 6.47
CA GLY A 173 -8.11 10.50 7.44
C GLY A 173 -7.90 11.12 8.83
N LEU A 174 -7.44 12.37 8.87
CA LEU A 174 -7.26 13.13 10.10
C LEU A 174 -8.60 13.47 10.78
N ARG A 175 -9.64 13.73 9.97
CA ARG A 175 -11.02 13.91 10.48
C ARG A 175 -11.53 12.63 11.16
N VAL A 176 -11.25 11.46 10.57
CA VAL A 176 -11.64 10.16 11.15
C VAL A 176 -10.93 9.95 12.50
N ARG A 177 -9.70 10.45 12.66
CA ARG A 177 -8.97 10.48 13.94
C ARG A 177 -9.45 11.57 14.91
N LYS A 178 -10.55 12.27 14.60
CA LYS A 178 -11.14 13.33 15.43
C LYS A 178 -10.23 14.54 15.68
N MET A 179 -9.26 14.79 14.81
CA MET A 179 -8.41 15.98 14.88
C MET A 179 -9.23 17.27 14.64
N SER A 180 -8.86 18.40 15.29
CA SER A 180 -9.53 19.69 15.07
C SER A 180 -9.49 20.15 13.62
N VAL A 181 -10.40 21.02 13.21
CA VAL A 181 -10.48 21.48 11.81
C VAL A 181 -9.21 22.24 11.43
N GLU A 182 -8.75 23.10 12.31
CA GLU A 182 -7.56 23.93 12.13
C GLU A 182 -6.32 23.07 11.92
N ALA A 183 -6.03 22.13 12.86
CA ALA A 183 -4.85 21.28 12.80
C ALA A 183 -4.86 20.36 11.57
N ARG A 184 -5.98 19.73 11.23
CA ARG A 184 -6.03 18.85 10.05
C ARG A 184 -5.93 19.60 8.72
N HIS A 185 -6.43 20.86 8.66
CA HIS A 185 -6.28 21.68 7.46
C HIS A 185 -4.85 22.22 7.31
N GLU A 186 -4.15 22.50 8.38
CA GLU A 186 -2.73 22.86 8.36
C GLU A 186 -1.89 21.73 7.79
N ILE A 187 -2.04 20.50 8.32
CA ILE A 187 -1.39 19.31 7.79
C ILE A 187 -1.75 19.08 6.31
N ALA A 188 -3.03 19.27 5.95
CA ALA A 188 -3.47 19.08 4.57
C ALA A 188 -2.82 20.10 3.62
N ARG A 189 -2.69 21.38 4.02
CA ARG A 189 -1.98 22.40 3.22
C ARG A 189 -0.50 22.07 3.07
N HIS A 190 0.15 21.63 4.15
CA HIS A 190 1.54 21.20 4.08
C HIS A 190 1.71 20.12 3.00
N TRP A 191 0.90 19.06 3.03
CA TRP A 191 1.02 17.99 2.05
C TRP A 191 0.61 18.39 0.62
N LEU A 192 -0.34 19.32 0.47
CA LEU A 192 -0.68 19.89 -0.84
C LEU A 192 0.50 20.68 -1.43
N ASN A 193 1.22 21.44 -0.63
CA ASN A 193 2.44 22.13 -1.05
C ASN A 193 3.54 21.14 -1.42
N GLU A 194 3.75 20.11 -0.60
CA GLU A 194 4.75 19.05 -0.84
C GLU A 194 4.51 18.29 -2.16
N VAL A 195 3.25 18.07 -2.54
CA VAL A 195 2.92 17.43 -3.84
C VAL A 195 2.79 18.44 -4.99
N GLY A 196 3.17 19.70 -4.80
CA GLY A 196 3.16 20.74 -5.83
C GLY A 196 1.77 21.19 -6.27
N LEU A 197 0.81 21.25 -5.34
CA LEU A 197 -0.57 21.72 -5.56
C LEU A 197 -0.93 22.90 -4.60
N PRO A 198 -0.14 23.98 -4.55
CA PRO A 198 -0.51 25.13 -3.73
C PRO A 198 -1.77 25.82 -4.29
N ASN A 199 -2.54 26.47 -3.41
CA ASN A 199 -3.71 27.29 -3.74
C ASN A 199 -4.89 26.55 -4.40
N LEU A 200 -4.97 25.22 -4.25
CA LEU A 200 -6.07 24.41 -4.78
C LEU A 200 -7.00 23.85 -3.69
N GLU A 201 -6.90 24.38 -2.46
CA GLU A 201 -7.60 23.86 -1.28
C GLU A 201 -9.11 23.81 -1.45
N HIS A 202 -9.67 24.79 -2.16
CA HIS A 202 -11.11 25.00 -2.32
C HIS A 202 -11.68 24.37 -3.60
N SER A 203 -10.82 23.91 -4.50
CA SER A 203 -11.24 23.23 -5.72
C SER A 203 -11.87 21.86 -5.42
N TYR A 204 -12.72 21.41 -6.32
CA TYR A 204 -13.32 20.06 -6.30
C TYR A 204 -12.56 19.12 -7.24
N PRO A 205 -12.65 17.78 -7.03
CA PRO A 205 -11.96 16.81 -7.86
C PRO A 205 -12.22 16.92 -9.36
N ASP A 206 -13.43 17.28 -9.78
CA ASP A 206 -13.83 17.44 -11.18
C ASP A 206 -13.21 18.67 -11.87
N GLU A 207 -12.69 19.62 -11.09
CA GLU A 207 -11.94 20.78 -11.60
C GLU A 207 -10.46 20.49 -11.84
N LEU A 208 -10.00 19.27 -11.50
CA LEU A 208 -8.59 18.87 -11.54
C LEU A 208 -8.28 17.93 -12.71
N SER A 209 -7.09 18.08 -13.31
CA SER A 209 -6.56 17.06 -14.22
C SER A 209 -6.31 15.73 -13.50
N GLY A 210 -6.23 14.61 -14.22
CA GLY A 210 -5.95 13.30 -13.64
C GLY A 210 -4.64 13.27 -12.82
N GLY A 211 -3.58 13.93 -13.31
CA GLY A 211 -2.32 14.06 -12.57
C GLY A 211 -2.47 14.86 -11.27
N MET A 212 -3.29 15.91 -11.26
CA MET A 212 -3.58 16.67 -10.03
C MET A 212 -4.41 15.85 -9.05
N GLN A 213 -5.40 15.11 -9.52
CA GLN A 213 -6.20 14.20 -8.69
C GLN A 213 -5.32 13.13 -8.04
N GLN A 214 -4.34 12.59 -8.78
CA GLN A 214 -3.37 11.62 -8.26
C GLN A 214 -2.51 12.22 -7.14
N ARG A 215 -2.00 13.43 -7.34
CA ARG A 215 -1.24 14.16 -6.31
C ARG A 215 -2.07 14.42 -5.06
N VAL A 216 -3.36 14.77 -5.20
CA VAL A 216 -4.29 14.89 -4.05
C VAL A 216 -4.46 13.55 -3.34
N GLY A 217 -4.59 12.43 -4.08
CA GLY A 217 -4.64 11.08 -3.52
C GLY A 217 -3.39 10.70 -2.73
N LEU A 218 -2.21 11.07 -3.26
CA LEU A 218 -0.92 10.88 -2.58
C LEU A 218 -0.83 11.75 -1.31
N ALA A 219 -1.16 13.04 -1.40
CA ALA A 219 -1.21 13.95 -0.24
C ALA A 219 -2.13 13.42 0.86
N ARG A 220 -3.32 12.91 0.50
CA ARG A 220 -4.26 12.29 1.44
C ARG A 220 -3.67 11.08 2.16
N ALA A 221 -2.98 10.22 1.44
CA ALA A 221 -2.35 9.02 2.01
C ALA A 221 -1.17 9.39 2.93
N LEU A 222 -0.38 10.41 2.57
CA LEU A 222 0.75 10.88 3.36
C LEU A 222 0.33 11.69 4.60
N ALA A 223 -0.76 12.44 4.52
CA ALA A 223 -1.25 13.28 5.62
C ALA A 223 -1.58 12.49 6.89
N THR A 224 -1.94 11.22 6.77
CA THR A 224 -2.21 10.36 7.94
C THR A 224 -0.94 9.87 8.64
N ASP A 225 0.23 10.06 8.04
CA ASP A 225 1.54 9.64 8.57
C ASP A 225 1.63 8.17 8.99
N ASN A 226 0.92 7.28 8.28
CA ASN A 226 0.98 5.85 8.53
C ASN A 226 2.33 5.27 8.09
N PRO A 227 2.89 4.26 8.80
CA PRO A 227 4.19 3.67 8.48
C PRO A 227 4.19 2.86 7.17
N ILE A 228 3.04 2.33 6.75
CA ILE A 228 2.89 1.55 5.51
C ILE A 228 2.07 2.35 4.49
N LEU A 229 2.62 2.51 3.28
CA LEU A 229 1.94 3.11 2.13
C LEU A 229 1.75 2.07 1.03
N LEU A 230 0.50 1.80 0.67
CA LEU A 230 0.12 0.92 -0.42
C LEU A 230 -0.23 1.75 -1.65
N MET A 231 0.29 1.39 -2.82
CA MET A 231 0.05 2.11 -4.07
C MET A 231 -0.37 1.11 -5.17
N ASP A 232 -1.65 1.13 -5.56
CA ASP A 232 -2.23 0.23 -6.57
C ASP A 232 -2.24 0.94 -7.93
N GLU A 233 -1.25 0.67 -8.79
CA GLU A 233 -1.06 1.26 -10.13
C GLU A 233 -1.22 2.80 -10.15
N ALA A 234 -0.65 3.44 -9.13
CA ALA A 234 -0.90 4.85 -8.83
C ALA A 234 -0.50 5.82 -9.95
N PHE A 235 0.38 5.43 -10.86
CA PHE A 235 0.88 6.31 -11.94
C PHE A 235 0.47 5.88 -13.35
N SER A 236 -0.31 4.78 -13.49
CA SER A 236 -0.65 4.18 -14.78
C SER A 236 -1.47 5.09 -15.70
N ALA A 237 -2.32 5.94 -15.14
CA ALA A 237 -3.20 6.84 -15.88
C ALA A 237 -2.58 8.22 -16.21
N LEU A 238 -1.29 8.41 -15.92
CA LEU A 238 -0.61 9.68 -16.09
C LEU A 238 0.19 9.73 -17.39
N ASP A 239 0.32 10.94 -17.95
CA ASP A 239 1.25 11.16 -19.06
C ASP A 239 2.71 10.93 -18.61
N PRO A 240 3.64 10.60 -19.55
CA PRO A 240 5.00 10.20 -19.19
C PRO A 240 5.78 11.26 -18.41
N LEU A 241 5.56 12.56 -18.68
CA LEU A 241 6.29 13.64 -18.02
C LEU A 241 5.86 13.78 -16.54
N ILE A 242 4.55 13.82 -16.30
CA ILE A 242 4.00 13.91 -14.93
C ILE A 242 4.33 12.65 -14.14
N ARG A 243 4.29 11.48 -14.78
CA ARG A 243 4.69 10.21 -14.18
C ARG A 243 6.14 10.26 -13.68
N ALA A 244 7.07 10.68 -14.55
CA ALA A 244 8.49 10.80 -14.18
C ALA A 244 8.71 11.74 -12.99
N GLN A 245 8.04 12.91 -12.98
CA GLN A 245 8.10 13.86 -11.88
C GLN A 245 7.58 13.28 -10.55
N LEU A 246 6.46 12.54 -10.59
CA LEU A 246 5.87 11.93 -9.39
C LEU A 246 6.71 10.76 -8.85
N GLN A 247 7.39 10.02 -9.74
CA GLN A 247 8.34 8.99 -9.34
C GLN A 247 9.53 9.60 -8.61
N ASP A 248 10.13 10.68 -9.16
CA ASP A 248 11.25 11.37 -8.53
C ASP A 248 10.84 11.94 -7.17
N GLN A 249 9.66 12.57 -7.10
CA GLN A 249 9.10 13.07 -5.85
C GLN A 249 8.84 11.94 -4.83
N LEU A 250 8.36 10.76 -5.27
CA LEU A 250 8.16 9.60 -4.39
C LEU A 250 9.49 9.12 -3.80
N LEU A 251 10.57 9.07 -4.60
CA LEU A 251 11.91 8.70 -4.12
C LEU A 251 12.44 9.70 -3.10
N GLU A 252 12.34 11.01 -3.37
CA GLU A 252 12.72 12.06 -2.41
C GLU A 252 11.94 11.96 -1.09
N LEU A 253 10.63 11.69 -1.18
CA LEU A 253 9.78 11.48 -0.01
C LEU A 253 10.17 10.20 0.75
N GLN A 254 10.50 9.12 0.04
CA GLN A 254 10.92 7.85 0.65
C GLN A 254 12.22 8.03 1.45
N ASP A 255 13.21 8.71 0.89
CA ASP A 255 14.49 8.99 1.56
C ASP A 255 14.29 9.80 2.86
N ARG A 256 13.34 10.75 2.85
CA ARG A 256 13.04 11.57 4.03
C ARG A 256 12.18 10.87 5.07
N LEU A 257 11.19 10.10 4.64
CA LEU A 257 10.15 9.55 5.51
C LEU A 257 10.41 8.12 5.95
N ASN A 258 11.29 7.40 5.26
CA ASN A 258 11.65 6.00 5.52
C ASN A 258 10.43 5.08 5.74
N LYS A 259 9.34 5.32 4.97
CA LYS A 259 8.12 4.51 5.04
C LYS A 259 8.29 3.19 4.30
N THR A 260 7.60 2.15 4.75
CA THR A 260 7.48 0.93 3.94
C THR A 260 6.45 1.16 2.86
N ILE A 261 6.87 1.08 1.59
CA ILE A 261 6.01 1.31 0.44
C ILE A 261 5.84 0.02 -0.34
N VAL A 262 4.59 -0.39 -0.56
CA VAL A 262 4.25 -1.50 -1.47
C VAL A 262 3.63 -0.90 -2.72
N PHE A 263 4.36 -0.98 -3.83
CA PHE A 263 4.02 -0.31 -5.08
C PHE A 263 3.69 -1.32 -6.18
N ILE A 264 2.45 -1.30 -6.67
CA ILE A 264 2.04 -2.13 -7.81
C ILE A 264 2.22 -1.37 -9.10
N THR A 265 2.88 -1.99 -10.06
CA THR A 265 2.96 -1.52 -11.44
C THR A 265 3.00 -2.69 -12.42
N HIS A 266 2.64 -2.43 -13.67
CA HIS A 266 2.86 -3.32 -14.81
C HIS A 266 3.99 -2.82 -15.72
N ASP A 267 4.60 -1.67 -15.41
CA ASP A 267 5.69 -1.05 -16.15
C ASP A 267 7.03 -1.41 -15.50
N ILE A 268 7.90 -2.09 -16.27
CA ILE A 268 9.21 -2.54 -15.79
C ILE A 268 10.15 -1.35 -15.50
N ASP A 269 10.12 -0.32 -16.37
CA ASP A 269 10.99 0.85 -16.20
C ASP A 269 10.65 1.58 -14.90
N GLU A 270 9.36 1.64 -14.58
CA GLU A 270 8.87 2.20 -13.32
C GLU A 270 9.37 1.40 -12.11
N ALA A 271 9.20 0.06 -12.13
CA ALA A 271 9.64 -0.78 -11.03
C ALA A 271 11.16 -0.78 -10.83
N VAL A 272 11.93 -0.76 -11.91
CA VAL A 272 13.40 -0.69 -11.87
C VAL A 272 13.87 0.68 -11.35
N LYS A 273 13.15 1.76 -11.70
CA LYS A 273 13.47 3.13 -11.26
C LYS A 273 13.21 3.32 -9.76
N VAL A 274 12.05 2.87 -9.26
CA VAL A 274 11.64 3.19 -7.88
C VAL A 274 11.86 2.04 -6.91
N GLY A 275 11.85 0.77 -7.37
CA GLY A 275 11.88 -0.41 -6.51
C GLY A 275 13.27 -0.76 -5.99
N GLN A 276 13.42 -0.83 -4.68
CA GLN A 276 14.60 -1.45 -4.05
C GLN A 276 14.58 -2.98 -4.21
N ARG A 277 13.40 -3.57 -4.16
CA ARG A 277 13.14 -4.98 -4.47
C ARG A 277 11.87 -5.09 -5.32
N ILE A 278 11.84 -6.11 -6.15
CA ILE A 278 10.71 -6.41 -7.04
C ILE A 278 10.27 -7.85 -6.83
N SER A 279 8.96 -8.04 -6.68
CA SER A 279 8.30 -9.35 -6.69
C SER A 279 7.51 -9.52 -7.98
N ILE A 280 7.73 -10.60 -8.71
CA ILE A 280 7.05 -10.90 -9.97
C ILE A 280 5.98 -11.97 -9.73
N LEU A 281 4.72 -11.62 -10.05
CA LEU A 281 3.58 -12.53 -9.99
C LEU A 281 3.18 -13.02 -11.38
N ASN A 282 2.85 -14.31 -11.47
CA ASN A 282 2.27 -14.94 -12.65
C ASN A 282 1.15 -15.90 -12.25
N GLY A 283 -0.04 -15.77 -12.85
CA GLY A 283 -1.16 -16.69 -12.62
C GLY A 283 -1.57 -16.87 -11.15
N GLY A 284 -1.40 -15.84 -10.31
CA GLY A 284 -1.69 -15.89 -8.88
C GLY A 284 -0.55 -16.42 -8.00
N ARG A 285 0.59 -16.77 -8.56
CA ARG A 285 1.77 -17.27 -7.83
C ARG A 285 2.89 -16.23 -7.81
N LEU A 286 3.66 -16.19 -6.74
CA LEU A 286 4.91 -15.46 -6.68
C LEU A 286 6.00 -16.30 -7.39
N VAL A 287 6.57 -15.78 -8.47
CA VAL A 287 7.60 -16.46 -9.27
C VAL A 287 8.99 -16.19 -8.71
N GLN A 288 9.33 -14.91 -8.52
CA GLN A 288 10.63 -14.50 -8.01
C GLN A 288 10.54 -13.17 -7.29
N THR A 289 11.41 -13.01 -6.28
CA THR A 289 11.65 -11.74 -5.58
C THR A 289 13.14 -11.48 -5.54
N GLY A 290 13.55 -10.26 -5.92
CA GLY A 290 14.95 -9.86 -5.92
C GLY A 290 15.13 -8.35 -6.10
N THR A 291 16.37 -7.87 -6.07
CA THR A 291 16.72 -6.54 -6.57
C THR A 291 16.56 -6.50 -8.10
N PRO A 292 16.42 -5.32 -8.72
CA PRO A 292 16.37 -5.20 -10.17
C PRO A 292 17.55 -5.91 -10.87
N SER A 293 18.76 -5.84 -10.31
CA SER A 293 19.94 -6.52 -10.84
C SER A 293 19.84 -8.04 -10.73
N GLU A 294 19.44 -8.56 -9.54
CA GLU A 294 19.28 -10.01 -9.34
C GLU A 294 18.25 -10.62 -10.31
N LEU A 295 17.12 -9.94 -10.55
CA LEU A 295 16.09 -10.41 -11.47
C LEU A 295 16.53 -10.41 -12.93
N ARG A 296 17.39 -9.44 -13.32
CA ARG A 296 17.94 -9.33 -14.66
C ARG A 296 19.03 -10.37 -14.90
N ASP A 297 19.97 -10.49 -13.95
CA ASP A 297 21.17 -11.31 -14.12
C ASP A 297 20.92 -12.79 -13.85
N ASN A 298 19.93 -13.12 -13.00
CA ASN A 298 19.59 -14.47 -12.57
C ASN A 298 18.07 -14.70 -12.56
N PRO A 299 17.37 -14.63 -13.71
CA PRO A 299 15.95 -14.89 -13.79
C PRO A 299 15.63 -16.35 -13.45
N ALA A 300 14.56 -16.57 -12.65
CA ALA A 300 14.16 -17.91 -12.21
C ALA A 300 13.59 -18.76 -13.36
N ASP A 301 13.02 -18.14 -14.36
CA ASP A 301 12.46 -18.79 -15.55
C ASP A 301 12.41 -17.83 -16.76
N ASP A 302 12.00 -18.37 -17.92
CA ASP A 302 11.86 -17.59 -19.14
C ASP A 302 10.83 -16.46 -19.03
N TYR A 303 9.81 -16.61 -18.20
CA TYR A 303 8.82 -15.54 -17.97
C TYR A 303 9.47 -14.34 -17.31
N VAL A 304 10.26 -14.54 -16.26
CA VAL A 304 11.00 -13.46 -15.59
C VAL A 304 12.02 -12.84 -16.55
N ALA A 305 12.77 -13.67 -17.30
CA ALA A 305 13.74 -13.19 -18.28
C ALA A 305 13.08 -12.29 -19.35
N GLN A 306 11.99 -12.76 -19.96
CA GLN A 306 11.23 -11.99 -20.95
C GLN A 306 10.65 -10.72 -20.34
N PHE A 307 10.16 -10.76 -19.10
CA PHE A 307 9.58 -9.63 -18.40
C PHE A 307 10.63 -8.55 -18.14
N MET A 308 11.85 -8.93 -17.72
CA MET A 308 12.94 -8.00 -17.43
C MET A 308 13.61 -7.42 -18.68
N HIS A 309 13.51 -8.12 -19.83
CA HIS A 309 14.13 -7.71 -21.11
C HIS A 309 13.13 -7.14 -22.11
N ALA A 310 11.84 -7.02 -21.81
CA ALA A 310 10.78 -6.63 -22.75
C ALA A 310 10.96 -5.25 -23.42
N LYS A 311 11.99 -4.48 -23.02
CA LYS A 311 12.37 -3.15 -23.61
C LYS A 311 13.87 -2.88 -23.59
N ALA A 312 14.71 -3.91 -23.76
CA ALA A 312 16.12 -3.68 -24.02
C ALA A 312 16.36 -3.32 -25.50
#